data_7bef373762fab8b4d29dd5ae72c531c1
#
_entry.id   7bef373762fab8b4d29dd5ae72c531c1
#
_cell.length_a   1.000
_cell.length_b   1.000
_cell.length_c   1.000
_cell.angle_alpha   90.00
_cell.angle_beta   90.00
_cell.angle_gamma   90.00
#
_symmetry.space_group_name_H-M   'P 1'
#
loop_
_entity.id
_entity.type
_entity.pdbx_description
1 polymer ?
#
loop_
_entity_poly.entity_id
_entity_poly.type
_entity_poly.pdbx_seq_one_letter_code
_entity_poly.pdbx_strand_id
1 'polypeptide(L)'
;MCKSMKSQKHFLFLLSSILFFSHSVAEKLPANFNTQDKSLDQIIKFPDIKGDISTTINCSGVVQKNKKIKFFSCYKNQPGDEVYIYEIYKAFKKARFNPALLNRKKEEALVQFRIFFKSEDNDNSIKIINNIGYKENVDAYGINHIGAQRIIGTEIWQKHCPKFNQYNLLTKTHINSEGLASNASIHDYKGIKISQSCNNSILSTLNSSDYIPAISGDIFVPSTHIEVFGN
;
A
#
# COMPACT_ATOMS: atom_id res chain seq x y z
N MET A 1 11.32 -87.56 21.40
CA MET A 1 12.07 -86.63 20.59
C MET A 1 11.06 -85.68 19.85
N CYS A 2 10.82 -84.53 20.43
CA CYS A 2 9.84 -83.60 19.86
C CYS A 2 10.56 -82.32 19.45
N LYS A 3 10.61 -82.02 18.12
CA LYS A 3 11.24 -80.78 17.56
C LYS A 3 10.28 -79.64 17.62
N SER A 4 10.65 -78.60 18.33
CA SER A 4 9.99 -77.34 18.42
C SER A 4 10.21 -76.55 17.14
N MET A 5 9.12 -76.17 16.45
CA MET A 5 9.11 -75.19 15.34
C MET A 5 8.92 -73.77 15.86
N LYS A 6 9.95 -72.94 15.76
CA LYS A 6 9.88 -71.47 16.02
C LYS A 6 9.18 -70.78 14.87
N SER A 7 8.01 -70.19 15.14
CA SER A 7 7.31 -69.27 14.22
C SER A 7 7.97 -67.90 14.28
N GLN A 8 8.52 -67.46 13.17
CA GLN A 8 9.06 -66.12 12.97
C GLN A 8 7.94 -65.20 12.46
N LYS A 9 7.43 -64.32 13.32
CA LYS A 9 6.48 -63.29 12.95
C LYS A 9 7.25 -62.12 12.32
N HIS A 10 7.11 -61.94 11.01
CA HIS A 10 7.56 -60.73 10.31
C HIS A 10 6.60 -59.57 10.62
N PHE A 11 7.10 -58.59 11.38
CA PHE A 11 6.42 -57.35 11.67
C PHE A 11 6.74 -56.38 10.52
N LEU A 12 5.80 -56.25 9.59
CA LEU A 12 5.90 -55.24 8.51
C LEU A 12 5.62 -53.86 9.14
N PHE A 13 6.66 -53.04 9.29
CA PHE A 13 6.53 -51.63 9.63
C PHE A 13 6.18 -50.86 8.36
N LEU A 14 4.90 -50.52 8.17
CA LEU A 14 4.45 -49.56 7.19
C LEU A 14 4.85 -48.15 7.68
N LEU A 15 5.98 -47.61 7.18
CA LEU A 15 6.33 -46.23 7.32
C LEU A 15 5.37 -45.40 6.45
N SER A 16 4.31 -44.88 7.05
CA SER A 16 3.44 -43.87 6.43
C SER A 16 4.22 -42.56 6.38
N SER A 17 4.82 -42.25 5.21
CA SER A 17 5.44 -40.96 4.93
C SER A 17 4.34 -39.90 4.79
N ILE A 18 4.02 -39.22 5.88
CA ILE A 18 3.18 -38.02 5.86
C ILE A 18 4.00 -36.93 5.22
N LEU A 19 3.79 -36.72 3.90
CA LEU A 19 4.28 -35.56 3.18
C LEU A 19 3.53 -34.32 3.72
N PHE A 20 4.13 -33.64 4.68
CA PHE A 20 3.72 -32.28 5.04
C PHE A 20 4.01 -31.38 3.82
N PHE A 21 3.01 -31.14 2.98
CA PHE A 21 3.02 -30.00 2.07
C PHE A 21 2.96 -28.75 2.94
N SER A 22 4.11 -28.25 3.35
CA SER A 22 4.21 -26.88 3.84
C SER A 22 3.88 -25.96 2.67
N HIS A 23 2.64 -25.52 2.61
CA HIS A 23 2.26 -24.38 1.78
C HIS A 23 3.06 -23.19 2.32
N SER A 24 4.15 -22.84 1.65
CA SER A 24 4.83 -21.59 1.94
C SER A 24 3.86 -20.48 1.56
N VAL A 25 3.17 -19.93 2.54
CA VAL A 25 2.41 -18.71 2.34
C VAL A 25 3.40 -17.68 1.82
N ALA A 26 3.10 -17.14 0.66
CA ALA A 26 3.93 -16.11 0.04
C ALA A 26 4.09 -14.96 1.04
N GLU A 27 5.31 -14.71 1.51
CA GLU A 27 5.59 -13.65 2.46
C GLU A 27 5.34 -12.30 1.77
N LYS A 28 4.33 -11.56 2.26
CA LYS A 28 3.97 -10.22 1.80
C LYS A 28 4.15 -9.25 2.96
N LEU A 29 4.98 -8.23 2.79
CA LEU A 29 5.12 -7.15 3.76
C LEU A 29 4.91 -5.80 3.07
N PRO A 30 4.07 -4.92 3.64
CA PRO A 30 3.83 -3.61 3.05
C PRO A 30 5.07 -2.72 3.18
N ALA A 31 5.25 -1.85 2.20
CA ALA A 31 6.16 -0.73 2.35
C ALA A 31 5.63 0.20 3.45
N ASN A 32 6.53 0.74 4.25
CA ASN A 32 6.17 1.63 5.35
C ASN A 32 7.28 2.64 5.66
N PHE A 33 6.98 3.61 6.52
CA PHE A 33 7.92 4.64 6.94
C PHE A 33 8.56 4.37 8.32
N ASN A 34 8.25 3.24 8.97
CA ASN A 34 8.76 2.89 10.29
C ASN A 34 10.20 2.36 10.19
N THR A 35 11.14 3.22 9.90
CA THR A 35 12.58 2.89 9.86
C THR A 35 13.23 3.29 11.18
N GLN A 36 14.31 2.62 11.57
CA GLN A 36 15.06 2.96 12.79
C GLN A 36 15.71 4.35 12.71
N ASP A 37 16.09 4.77 11.50
CA ASP A 37 16.75 6.05 11.24
C ASP A 37 16.02 6.79 10.14
N LYS A 38 15.78 8.07 10.35
CA LYS A 38 15.12 8.95 9.37
C LYS A 38 13.73 8.50 8.96
N SER A 39 12.94 7.96 9.91
CA SER A 39 11.53 7.68 9.65
C SER A 39 10.76 8.99 9.39
N LEU A 40 9.67 8.91 8.63
CA LEU A 40 8.92 10.10 8.21
C LEU A 40 8.36 10.88 9.40
N ASP A 41 7.86 10.21 10.41
CA ASP A 41 7.30 10.79 11.64
C ASP A 41 8.35 11.53 12.50
N GLN A 42 9.63 11.12 12.44
CA GLN A 42 10.73 11.80 13.12
C GLN A 42 11.22 13.05 12.38
N ILE A 43 11.04 13.10 11.06
CA ILE A 43 11.63 14.16 10.23
C ILE A 43 10.64 15.28 9.91
N ILE A 44 9.35 14.93 9.76
CA ILE A 44 8.31 15.90 9.42
C ILE A 44 8.17 16.93 10.54
N LYS A 45 8.08 18.19 10.17
CA LYS A 45 7.94 19.29 11.12
C LYS A 45 6.58 19.93 11.01
N PHE A 46 6.07 20.38 12.15
CA PHE A 46 4.90 21.25 12.15
C PHE A 46 5.32 22.62 11.58
N PRO A 47 4.55 23.21 10.65
CA PRO A 47 4.83 24.57 10.16
C PRO A 47 4.80 25.60 11.28
N ASP A 48 5.57 26.67 11.15
CA ASP A 48 5.52 27.82 12.10
C ASP A 48 4.27 28.66 11.83
N ILE A 49 3.14 28.22 12.37
CA ILE A 49 1.82 28.85 12.24
C ILE A 49 1.23 29.02 13.64
N LYS A 50 0.58 30.16 13.86
CA LYS A 50 -0.07 30.46 15.14
C LYS A 50 -1.57 30.14 15.08
N GLY A 51 -2.11 29.75 16.24
CA GLY A 51 -3.53 29.50 16.46
C GLY A 51 -3.90 28.02 16.41
N ASP A 52 -5.13 27.74 16.78
CA ASP A 52 -5.69 26.40 16.78
C ASP A 52 -5.96 25.95 15.34
N ILE A 53 -5.42 24.80 14.98
CA ILE A 53 -5.44 24.29 13.63
C ILE A 53 -5.74 22.80 13.66
N SER A 54 -6.57 22.36 12.73
CA SER A 54 -6.76 20.95 12.41
C SER A 54 -6.86 20.78 10.89
N THR A 55 -5.87 20.15 10.30
CA THR A 55 -5.91 19.82 8.87
C THR A 55 -5.39 18.41 8.60
N THR A 56 -5.79 17.87 7.46
CA THR A 56 -5.41 16.53 7.01
C THR A 56 -4.93 16.60 5.58
N ILE A 57 -3.71 16.13 5.33
CA ILE A 57 -3.11 16.07 4.00
C ILE A 57 -3.01 14.61 3.54
N ASN A 58 -3.61 14.32 2.40
CA ASN A 58 -3.46 13.02 1.74
C ASN A 58 -2.28 13.07 0.79
N CYS A 59 -1.40 12.09 0.86
CA CYS A 59 -0.24 11.96 -0.01
C CYS A 59 -0.12 10.55 -0.57
N SER A 60 0.48 10.44 -1.74
CA SER A 60 0.87 9.17 -2.35
C SER A 60 2.29 9.24 -2.90
N GLY A 61 2.91 8.10 -3.09
CA GLY A 61 4.23 8.02 -3.71
C GLY A 61 4.72 6.59 -3.85
N VAL A 62 5.75 6.39 -4.65
CA VAL A 62 6.34 5.07 -4.88
C VAL A 62 7.57 4.87 -3.99
N VAL A 63 7.46 3.96 -3.03
CA VAL A 63 8.61 3.53 -2.23
C VAL A 63 9.47 2.60 -3.09
N GLN A 64 10.74 2.98 -3.25
CA GLN A 64 11.71 2.27 -4.07
C GLN A 64 12.46 1.18 -3.29
N LYS A 65 13.02 0.21 -4.00
CA LYS A 65 13.89 -0.83 -3.44
C LYS A 65 15.10 -0.26 -2.66
N ASN A 66 15.54 0.94 -3.00
CA ASN A 66 16.66 1.67 -2.35
C ASN A 66 16.24 2.50 -1.11
N LYS A 67 15.02 2.28 -0.59
CA LYS A 67 14.47 2.96 0.59
C LYS A 67 14.16 4.45 0.41
N LYS A 68 14.11 4.95 -0.82
CA LYS A 68 13.66 6.31 -1.13
C LYS A 68 12.22 6.29 -1.63
N ILE A 69 11.56 7.44 -1.62
CA ILE A 69 10.27 7.63 -2.27
C ILE A 69 10.46 8.48 -3.52
N LYS A 70 9.73 8.16 -4.60
CA LYS A 70 9.66 8.95 -5.84
C LYS A 70 8.21 9.16 -6.28
N PHE A 71 7.97 10.05 -7.22
CA PHE A 71 6.63 10.33 -7.76
C PHE A 71 5.62 10.60 -6.64
N PHE A 72 6.05 11.36 -5.62
CA PHE A 72 5.16 11.67 -4.51
C PHE A 72 4.37 12.96 -4.80
N SER A 73 3.10 12.90 -4.47
CA SER A 73 2.14 13.99 -4.59
C SER A 73 1.31 14.09 -3.32
N CYS A 74 0.99 15.32 -2.92
CA CYS A 74 0.10 15.59 -1.81
C CYS A 74 -1.05 16.48 -2.29
N TYR A 75 -2.24 16.25 -1.78
CA TYR A 75 -3.47 16.89 -2.22
C TYR A 75 -3.99 17.84 -1.15
N LYS A 76 -4.29 19.08 -1.59
CA LYS A 76 -4.94 20.07 -0.73
C LYS A 76 -6.39 19.68 -0.46
N ASN A 77 -6.83 19.81 0.79
CA ASN A 77 -8.23 19.71 1.15
C ASN A 77 -8.88 21.08 1.30
N GLN A 78 -8.08 22.09 1.69
CA GLN A 78 -8.56 23.47 1.91
C GLN A 78 -7.48 24.50 1.56
N PRO A 79 -7.86 25.77 1.38
CA PRO A 79 -6.90 26.87 1.26
C PRO A 79 -5.98 26.94 2.47
N GLY A 80 -4.69 27.22 2.26
CA GLY A 80 -3.70 27.26 3.35
C GLY A 80 -2.93 25.97 3.59
N ASP A 81 -3.37 24.85 2.99
CA ASP A 81 -2.67 23.55 3.13
C ASP A 81 -1.26 23.54 2.51
N GLU A 82 -0.90 24.53 1.69
CA GLU A 82 0.40 24.63 0.99
C GLU A 82 1.58 24.57 1.94
N VAL A 83 1.47 25.20 3.11
CA VAL A 83 2.56 25.24 4.10
C VAL A 83 2.85 23.87 4.70
N TYR A 84 1.81 23.06 4.92
CA TYR A 84 1.94 21.68 5.40
C TYR A 84 2.52 20.79 4.31
N ILE A 85 2.03 20.91 3.08
CA ILE A 85 2.54 20.19 1.93
C ILE A 85 4.03 20.48 1.70
N TYR A 86 4.46 21.73 1.89
CA TYR A 86 5.87 22.10 1.79
C TYR A 86 6.74 21.36 2.83
N GLU A 87 6.31 21.30 4.10
CA GLU A 87 7.05 20.56 5.13
C GLU A 87 7.06 19.04 4.87
N ILE A 88 5.95 18.49 4.37
CA ILE A 88 5.88 17.09 3.94
C ILE A 88 6.90 16.81 2.82
N TYR A 89 6.99 17.66 1.81
CA TYR A 89 7.96 17.50 0.71
C TYR A 89 9.41 17.57 1.18
N LYS A 90 9.72 18.45 2.12
CA LYS A 90 11.05 18.53 2.75
C LYS A 90 11.39 17.24 3.50
N ALA A 91 10.39 16.68 4.21
CA ALA A 91 10.54 15.42 4.94
C ALA A 91 10.75 14.24 3.98
N PHE A 92 9.94 14.08 2.95
CA PHE A 92 10.06 12.99 1.98
C PHE A 92 11.42 12.92 1.30
N LYS A 93 12.04 14.04 1.00
CA LYS A 93 13.39 14.08 0.40
C LYS A 93 14.46 13.46 1.31
N LYS A 94 14.26 13.50 2.64
CA LYS A 94 15.23 13.04 3.64
C LYS A 94 14.86 11.70 4.26
N ALA A 95 13.58 11.38 4.31
CA ALA A 95 13.06 10.17 4.93
C ALA A 95 13.59 8.90 4.26
N ARG A 96 13.60 7.82 5.04
CA ARG A 96 13.84 6.46 4.58
C ARG A 96 12.57 5.64 4.79
N PHE A 97 12.40 4.66 3.94
CA PHE A 97 11.23 3.79 3.91
C PHE A 97 11.68 2.34 3.88
N ASN A 98 10.91 1.45 4.46
CA ASN A 98 11.07 0.03 4.23
C ASN A 98 10.34 -0.33 2.92
N PRO A 99 11.03 -0.92 1.94
CA PRO A 99 10.39 -1.38 0.70
C PRO A 99 9.36 -2.48 0.98
N ALA A 100 8.37 -2.61 0.11
CA ALA A 100 7.50 -3.77 0.12
C ALA A 100 8.32 -5.06 -0.11
N LEU A 101 7.89 -6.16 0.50
CA LEU A 101 8.38 -7.49 0.19
C LEU A 101 7.26 -8.31 -0.44
N LEU A 102 7.56 -8.93 -1.57
CA LEU A 102 6.72 -9.91 -2.22
C LEU A 102 7.57 -11.15 -2.49
N ASN A 103 7.20 -12.29 -1.89
CA ASN A 103 7.98 -13.52 -1.96
C ASN A 103 9.46 -13.31 -1.54
N ARG A 104 9.69 -12.58 -0.45
CA ARG A 104 11.02 -12.21 0.10
C ARG A 104 11.87 -11.31 -0.79
N LYS A 105 11.34 -10.82 -1.90
CA LYS A 105 12.03 -9.87 -2.78
C LYS A 105 11.53 -8.45 -2.50
N LYS A 106 12.47 -7.50 -2.46
CA LYS A 106 12.11 -6.08 -2.37
C LYS A 106 11.46 -5.64 -3.66
N GLU A 107 10.28 -5.02 -3.55
CA GLU A 107 9.55 -4.49 -4.68
C GLU A 107 9.25 -3.00 -4.48
N GLU A 108 9.09 -2.29 -5.61
CA GLU A 108 8.60 -0.91 -5.59
C GLU A 108 7.08 -0.94 -5.42
N ALA A 109 6.56 -0.16 -4.48
CA ALA A 109 5.13 -0.15 -4.18
C ALA A 109 4.59 1.27 -4.08
N LEU A 110 3.40 1.49 -4.61
CA LEU A 110 2.63 2.70 -4.39
C LEU A 110 2.09 2.68 -2.96
N VAL A 111 2.50 3.65 -2.18
CA VAL A 111 2.05 3.86 -0.81
C VAL A 111 1.21 5.11 -0.70
N GLN A 112 0.28 5.09 0.22
CA GLN A 112 -0.62 6.21 0.47
C GLN A 112 -0.63 6.53 1.95
N PHE A 113 -0.58 7.82 2.26
CA PHE A 113 -0.51 8.33 3.62
C PHE A 113 -1.59 9.37 3.84
N ARG A 114 -2.10 9.41 5.05
CA ARG A 114 -2.88 10.51 5.56
C ARG A 114 -2.13 11.11 6.75
N ILE A 115 -1.85 12.40 6.67
CA ILE A 115 -1.06 13.11 7.67
C ILE A 115 -1.96 14.14 8.33
N PHE A 116 -2.17 14.00 9.62
CA PHE A 116 -2.95 14.90 10.44
C PHE A 116 -2.00 15.88 11.12
N PHE A 117 -2.31 17.16 11.00
CA PHE A 117 -1.67 18.23 11.74
C PHE A 117 -2.71 18.83 12.68
N LYS A 118 -2.43 18.84 13.97
CA LYS A 118 -3.29 19.45 14.97
C LYS A 118 -2.45 20.35 15.87
N SER A 119 -2.91 21.59 16.08
CA SER A 119 -2.43 22.53 17.08
C SER A 119 -3.61 22.94 17.96
N GLU A 120 -3.47 22.84 19.27
CA GLU A 120 -4.45 23.20 20.26
C GLU A 120 -3.70 23.77 21.48
N ASP A 121 -4.04 24.97 21.91
CA ASP A 121 -3.33 25.65 23.02
C ASP A 121 -1.80 25.70 22.87
N ASN A 122 -1.28 25.87 21.64
CA ASN A 122 0.14 25.81 21.26
C ASN A 122 0.80 24.42 21.41
N ASP A 123 0.02 23.36 21.66
CA ASP A 123 0.53 21.99 21.61
C ASP A 123 0.34 21.44 20.18
N ASN A 124 1.46 21.15 19.51
CA ASN A 124 1.51 20.70 18.13
C ASN A 124 1.67 19.20 18.04
N SER A 125 0.78 18.54 17.32
CA SER A 125 0.86 17.09 17.07
C SER A 125 0.76 16.77 15.60
N ILE A 126 1.50 15.72 15.20
CA ILE A 126 1.46 15.15 13.85
C ILE A 126 1.20 13.66 13.98
N LYS A 127 0.16 13.17 13.29
CA LYS A 127 -0.14 11.75 13.20
C LYS A 127 -0.12 11.32 11.75
N ILE A 128 0.59 10.22 11.43
CA ILE A 128 0.65 9.67 10.08
C ILE A 128 -0.01 8.28 10.09
N ILE A 129 -0.89 8.03 9.13
CA ILE A 129 -1.50 6.72 8.91
C ILE A 129 -1.25 6.25 7.49
N ASN A 130 -1.17 4.91 7.30
CA ASN A 130 -0.79 4.27 6.04
C ASN A 130 -2.02 3.96 5.16
N ASN A 131 -2.95 4.90 5.04
CA ASN A 131 -4.09 4.84 4.12
C ASN A 131 -4.59 6.25 3.82
N ILE A 132 -5.44 6.39 2.79
CA ILE A 132 -6.04 7.69 2.40
C ILE A 132 -7.39 7.94 3.07
N GLY A 133 -7.83 7.05 3.96
CA GLY A 133 -9.12 7.17 4.67
C GLY A 133 -10.34 7.01 3.76
N TYR A 134 -10.26 6.10 2.78
CA TYR A 134 -11.45 5.73 2.03
C TYR A 134 -12.51 5.19 2.98
N LYS A 135 -13.71 5.80 2.91
CA LYS A 135 -14.73 5.64 3.97
C LYS A 135 -15.07 4.19 4.24
N GLU A 136 -15.34 3.40 3.21
CA GLU A 136 -15.76 2.00 3.34
C GLU A 136 -14.68 1.13 3.99
N ASN A 137 -13.39 1.38 3.68
CA ASN A 137 -12.29 0.67 4.34
C ASN A 137 -12.14 1.10 5.81
N VAL A 138 -12.32 2.40 6.11
CA VAL A 138 -12.26 2.93 7.48
C VAL A 138 -13.41 2.40 8.32
N ASP A 139 -14.63 2.36 7.77
CA ASP A 139 -15.79 1.82 8.46
C ASP A 139 -15.62 0.32 8.78
N ALA A 140 -15.00 -0.44 7.87
CA ALA A 140 -14.79 -1.89 8.04
C ALA A 140 -13.62 -2.23 8.98
N TYR A 141 -12.52 -1.47 8.93
CA TYR A 141 -11.24 -1.86 9.54
C TYR A 141 -10.66 -0.83 10.50
N GLY A 142 -11.33 0.30 10.69
CA GLY A 142 -10.82 1.41 11.50
C GLY A 142 -9.77 2.26 10.79
N ILE A 143 -9.50 3.44 11.34
CA ILE A 143 -8.64 4.45 10.72
C ILE A 143 -7.16 4.04 10.66
N ASN A 144 -6.72 3.14 11.53
CA ASN A 144 -5.31 2.73 11.62
C ASN A 144 -4.95 1.52 10.74
N HIS A 145 -5.88 1.01 9.91
CA HIS A 145 -5.53 -0.06 8.97
C HIS A 145 -4.45 0.41 7.97
N ILE A 146 -3.65 -0.51 7.46
CA ILE A 146 -2.74 -0.25 6.34
C ILE A 146 -3.51 -0.51 5.05
N GLY A 147 -3.59 0.49 4.16
CA GLY A 147 -4.26 0.33 2.86
C GLY A 147 -3.51 -0.62 1.94
N ALA A 148 -4.23 -1.24 1.01
CA ALA A 148 -3.61 -2.07 -0.03
C ALA A 148 -2.61 -1.26 -0.87
N GLN A 149 -1.48 -1.89 -1.25
CA GLN A 149 -0.40 -1.25 -1.98
C GLN A 149 -0.15 -1.95 -3.30
N ARG A 150 -0.28 -1.22 -4.41
CA ARG A 150 0.03 -1.76 -5.73
C ARG A 150 1.54 -1.87 -5.91
N ILE A 151 2.01 -3.04 -6.36
CA ILE A 151 3.39 -3.25 -6.78
C ILE A 151 3.57 -2.61 -8.15
N ILE A 152 4.58 -1.76 -8.28
CA ILE A 152 4.86 -1.03 -9.51
C ILE A 152 5.65 -1.93 -10.46
N GLY A 153 5.03 -2.26 -11.57
CA GLY A 153 5.62 -3.01 -12.68
C GLY A 153 5.91 -2.12 -13.89
N THR A 154 5.75 -2.69 -15.06
CA THR A 154 5.81 -1.93 -16.31
C THR A 154 4.50 -1.15 -16.49
N GLU A 155 4.55 0.16 -16.40
CA GLU A 155 3.40 1.06 -16.52
C GLU A 155 3.02 1.24 -18.01
N ILE A 156 2.39 0.21 -18.60
CA ILE A 156 2.06 0.16 -20.04
C ILE A 156 1.09 1.30 -20.43
N TRP A 157 0.21 1.71 -19.51
CA TRP A 157 -0.75 2.79 -19.72
C TRP A 157 -0.09 4.10 -20.16
N GLN A 158 1.14 4.37 -19.72
CA GLN A 158 1.87 5.59 -20.10
C GLN A 158 2.08 5.73 -21.62
N LYS A 159 2.08 4.62 -22.36
CA LYS A 159 2.19 4.62 -23.83
C LYS A 159 0.87 4.97 -24.53
N HIS A 160 -0.23 4.75 -23.88
CA HIS A 160 -1.58 4.89 -24.45
C HIS A 160 -2.33 6.12 -23.96
N CYS A 161 -1.83 6.74 -22.90
CA CYS A 161 -2.43 7.92 -22.30
C CYS A 161 -1.67 9.19 -22.67
N PRO A 162 -2.36 10.32 -22.89
CA PRO A 162 -1.70 11.61 -23.08
C PRO A 162 -0.92 11.97 -21.82
N LYS A 163 0.05 12.87 -21.94
CA LYS A 163 0.76 13.38 -20.77
C LYS A 163 -0.25 14.02 -19.83
N PHE A 164 -0.37 13.46 -18.62
CA PHE A 164 -1.32 13.88 -17.60
C PHE A 164 -0.93 15.19 -16.88
N ASN A 165 -0.30 16.12 -17.52
CA ASN A 165 0.10 17.40 -16.89
C ASN A 165 -1.10 18.24 -16.38
N GLN A 166 -2.33 17.82 -16.64
CA GLN A 166 -3.54 18.57 -16.32
C GLN A 166 -4.70 17.72 -15.78
N TYR A 167 -4.50 16.44 -15.57
CA TYR A 167 -5.61 15.51 -15.32
C TYR A 167 -5.36 14.63 -14.12
N ASN A 168 -6.39 14.53 -13.29
CA ASN A 168 -6.44 13.53 -12.22
C ASN A 168 -7.60 12.58 -12.51
N LEU A 169 -7.26 11.32 -12.77
CA LEU A 169 -8.25 10.26 -12.89
C LEU A 169 -8.30 9.49 -11.58
N LEU A 170 -9.42 9.52 -10.91
CA LEU A 170 -9.65 8.73 -9.71
C LEU A 170 -10.09 7.32 -10.11
N THR A 171 -9.37 6.32 -9.65
CA THR A 171 -9.69 4.92 -9.90
C THR A 171 -10.00 4.18 -8.61
N LYS A 172 -10.79 3.11 -8.72
CA LYS A 172 -11.09 2.16 -7.65
C LYS A 172 -10.80 0.75 -8.15
N THR A 173 -10.17 -0.05 -7.31
CA THR A 173 -9.88 -1.46 -7.59
C THR A 173 -10.15 -2.27 -6.33
N HIS A 174 -10.95 -3.31 -6.43
CA HIS A 174 -11.17 -4.22 -5.31
C HIS A 174 -9.99 -5.20 -5.21
N ILE A 175 -9.40 -5.29 -4.03
CA ILE A 175 -8.28 -6.18 -3.73
C ILE A 175 -8.73 -7.18 -2.66
N ASN A 176 -8.62 -8.47 -2.95
CA ASN A 176 -8.95 -9.49 -1.96
C ASN A 176 -7.80 -9.67 -0.93
N SER A 177 -8.03 -10.50 0.08
CA SER A 177 -7.02 -10.78 1.14
C SER A 177 -5.76 -11.51 0.63
N GLU A 178 -5.80 -12.04 -0.58
CA GLU A 178 -4.63 -12.64 -1.24
C GLU A 178 -3.85 -11.63 -2.08
N GLY A 179 -4.35 -10.40 -2.25
CA GLY A 179 -3.76 -9.36 -3.08
C GLY A 179 -4.09 -9.49 -4.57
N LEU A 180 -5.16 -10.20 -4.91
CA LEU A 180 -5.66 -10.28 -6.28
C LEU A 180 -6.64 -9.13 -6.54
N ALA A 181 -6.43 -8.45 -7.65
CA ALA A 181 -7.24 -7.34 -8.08
C ALA A 181 -8.47 -7.80 -8.88
N SER A 182 -9.58 -7.08 -8.72
CA SER A 182 -10.77 -7.24 -9.53
C SER A 182 -11.55 -5.92 -9.62
N ASN A 183 -12.44 -5.83 -10.62
CA ASN A 183 -13.40 -4.72 -10.76
C ASN A 183 -12.75 -3.32 -10.75
N ALA A 184 -11.59 -3.17 -11.41
CA ALA A 184 -11.02 -1.85 -11.59
C ALA A 184 -11.96 -0.95 -12.39
N SER A 185 -12.13 0.28 -11.93
CA SER A 185 -13.01 1.28 -12.56
C SER A 185 -12.43 2.68 -12.41
N ILE A 186 -12.78 3.57 -13.35
CA ILE A 186 -12.46 4.99 -13.28
C ILE A 186 -13.72 5.74 -12.84
N HIS A 187 -13.62 6.53 -11.78
CA HIS A 187 -14.77 7.17 -11.12
C HIS A 187 -14.91 8.65 -11.41
N ASP A 188 -13.79 9.36 -11.60
CA ASP A 188 -13.83 10.79 -11.84
C ASP A 188 -12.85 11.18 -12.93
N TYR A 189 -13.38 11.84 -13.94
CA TYR A 189 -12.63 12.31 -15.10
C TYR A 189 -12.37 13.83 -15.04
N LYS A 190 -12.93 14.55 -14.08
CA LYS A 190 -12.91 16.02 -13.97
C LYS A 190 -13.06 16.75 -15.33
N GLY A 191 -14.06 16.32 -16.10
CA GLY A 191 -14.36 16.91 -17.41
C GLY A 191 -13.45 16.50 -18.56
N ILE A 192 -12.57 15.52 -18.37
CA ILE A 192 -11.63 15.07 -19.39
C ILE A 192 -12.16 13.87 -20.13
N LYS A 193 -12.08 13.93 -21.46
CA LYS A 193 -12.29 12.77 -22.31
C LYS A 193 -10.95 12.07 -22.53
N ILE A 194 -10.76 10.92 -21.92
CA ILE A 194 -9.66 10.02 -22.28
C ILE A 194 -10.06 9.12 -23.43
N SER A 195 -9.09 8.70 -24.25
CA SER A 195 -9.35 7.73 -25.31
C SER A 195 -9.71 6.36 -24.73
N GLN A 196 -10.47 5.58 -25.49
CA GLN A 196 -10.78 4.20 -25.10
C GLN A 196 -9.51 3.35 -24.87
N SER A 197 -8.47 3.59 -25.67
CA SER A 197 -7.17 2.93 -25.51
C SER A 197 -6.49 3.26 -24.18
N CYS A 198 -6.51 4.55 -23.76
CA CYS A 198 -5.99 4.96 -22.46
C CYS A 198 -6.81 4.34 -21.31
N ASN A 199 -8.14 4.42 -21.40
CA ASN A 199 -9.04 3.83 -20.40
C ASN A 199 -8.75 2.33 -20.21
N ASN A 200 -8.77 1.57 -21.30
CA ASN A 200 -8.52 0.13 -21.26
C ASN A 200 -7.13 -0.20 -20.71
N SER A 201 -6.12 0.61 -21.05
CA SER A 201 -4.75 0.39 -20.59
C SER A 201 -4.60 0.64 -19.08
N ILE A 202 -5.25 1.66 -18.52
CA ILE A 202 -5.27 1.91 -17.08
C ILE A 202 -5.97 0.76 -16.35
N LEU A 203 -7.17 0.37 -16.78
CA LEU A 203 -7.92 -0.70 -16.16
C LEU A 203 -7.20 -2.05 -16.24
N SER A 204 -6.56 -2.34 -17.38
CA SER A 204 -5.71 -3.52 -17.54
C SER A 204 -4.53 -3.51 -16.58
N THR A 205 -3.82 -2.37 -16.44
CA THR A 205 -2.71 -2.22 -15.49
C THR A 205 -3.17 -2.49 -14.06
N LEU A 206 -4.30 -1.91 -13.64
CA LEU A 206 -4.83 -2.09 -12.29
C LEU A 206 -5.23 -3.54 -12.01
N ASN A 207 -5.93 -4.19 -12.95
CA ASN A 207 -6.41 -5.56 -12.76
C ASN A 207 -5.30 -6.61 -12.86
N SER A 208 -4.20 -6.32 -13.56
CA SER A 208 -3.08 -7.26 -13.74
C SER A 208 -1.89 -7.03 -12.80
N SER A 209 -1.92 -5.96 -12.00
CA SER A 209 -0.86 -5.69 -11.01
C SER A 209 -0.95 -6.63 -9.83
N ASP A 210 0.22 -6.95 -9.26
CA ASP A 210 0.29 -7.55 -7.92
C ASP A 210 0.01 -6.50 -6.85
N TYR A 211 -0.59 -6.94 -5.75
CA TYR A 211 -0.83 -6.09 -4.58
C TYR A 211 -0.35 -6.73 -3.30
N ILE A 212 0.16 -5.91 -2.39
CA ILE A 212 0.16 -6.23 -0.97
C ILE A 212 -1.26 -5.91 -0.47
N PRO A 213 -2.01 -6.88 0.09
CA PRO A 213 -3.36 -6.63 0.59
C PRO A 213 -3.38 -5.60 1.72
N ALA A 214 -4.54 -5.04 2.02
CA ALA A 214 -4.70 -4.23 3.23
C ALA A 214 -4.48 -5.07 4.49
N ILE A 215 -4.06 -4.42 5.58
CA ILE A 215 -3.80 -5.07 6.86
C ILE A 215 -4.62 -4.39 7.94
N SER A 216 -5.38 -5.18 8.69
CA SER A 216 -6.09 -4.75 9.90
C SER A 216 -5.65 -5.62 11.08
N GLY A 217 -5.03 -5.00 12.10
CA GLY A 217 -4.26 -5.77 13.09
C GLY A 217 -3.11 -6.51 12.41
N ASP A 218 -3.07 -7.83 12.57
CA ASP A 218 -2.02 -8.69 12.00
C ASP A 218 -2.52 -9.55 10.82
N ILE A 219 -3.72 -9.27 10.27
CA ILE A 219 -4.32 -10.08 9.21
C ILE A 219 -4.48 -9.29 7.92
N PHE A 220 -4.32 -9.98 6.78
CA PHE A 220 -4.69 -9.47 5.48
C PHE A 220 -6.20 -9.43 5.31
N VAL A 221 -6.72 -8.30 4.85
CA VAL A 221 -8.15 -8.09 4.64
C VAL A 221 -8.44 -7.60 3.22
N PRO A 222 -9.62 -7.94 2.65
CA PRO A 222 -10.04 -7.36 1.38
C PRO A 222 -10.27 -5.86 1.53
N SER A 223 -10.02 -5.08 0.49
CA SER A 223 -10.20 -3.63 0.54
C SER A 223 -10.40 -3.02 -0.85
N THR A 224 -10.85 -1.80 -0.89
CA THR A 224 -10.83 -0.99 -2.11
C THR A 224 -9.56 -0.15 -2.14
N HIS A 225 -8.73 -0.38 -3.15
CA HIS A 225 -7.58 0.47 -3.45
C HIS A 225 -8.03 1.65 -4.30
N ILE A 226 -7.70 2.86 -3.86
CA ILE A 226 -7.96 4.10 -4.58
C ILE A 226 -6.64 4.62 -5.13
N GLU A 227 -6.56 4.90 -6.42
CA GLU A 227 -5.37 5.47 -7.03
C GLU A 227 -5.72 6.66 -7.90
N VAL A 228 -4.88 7.68 -7.87
CA VAL A 228 -4.99 8.85 -8.73
C VAL A 228 -3.93 8.77 -9.81
N PHE A 229 -4.37 8.69 -11.07
CA PHE A 229 -3.51 8.79 -12.24
C PHE A 229 -3.49 10.25 -12.71
N GLY A 230 -2.31 10.83 -12.78
CA GLY A 230 -2.10 12.21 -13.13
C GLY A 230 -1.10 12.90 -12.21
N ASN A 231 -0.87 14.18 -12.44
CA ASN A 231 -0.04 15.05 -11.61
C ASN A 231 -0.85 16.22 -11.08
#